data_aed2bf6970179933c8f7de110c06a14a
#
_entry.id   aed2bf6970179933c8f7de110c06a14a
#
_cell.length_a   1.000
_cell.length_b   1.000
_cell.length_c   1.000
_cell.angle_alpha   90.00
_cell.angle_beta   90.00
_cell.angle_gamma   90.00
#
_symmetry.space_group_name_H-M   'P 1'
#
loop_
_entity.id
_entity.type
_entity.pdbx_description
1 polymer ?
#
loop_
_entity_poly.entity_id
_entity_poly.type
_entity_poly.pdbx_seq_one_letter_code
_entity_poly.pdbx_strand_id
1 'polypeptide(L)'
;DTLYTVIGCYFDTYTDKYGNTATPKKISFGGRSDVSCPTMFYYALLRTKSGSSGKSVKDCSLSELQCAAFVICHEQDKGHEPEAKDLITIEELEKITGFTYFNNVPNAPKSVLNTSDWL
;
A
#
# COMPACT_ATOMS: atom_id res chain seq x y z
N ASP A 1 16.99 -7.97 -9.10
CA ASP A 1 15.86 -8.14 -8.17
C ASP A 1 14.64 -7.40 -8.68
N THR A 2 13.48 -8.00 -8.49
CA THR A 2 12.22 -7.44 -8.96
C THR A 2 11.37 -6.99 -7.78
N LEU A 3 10.87 -5.76 -7.84
CA LEU A 3 9.89 -5.24 -6.89
C LEU A 3 8.52 -5.26 -7.57
N TYR A 4 7.59 -6.01 -6.98
CA TYR A 4 6.21 -6.05 -7.46
C TYR A 4 5.39 -5.01 -6.71
N THR A 5 4.73 -4.13 -7.43
CA THR A 5 3.99 -3.01 -6.86
C THR A 5 2.56 -2.99 -7.37
N VAL A 6 1.61 -2.86 -6.46
CA VAL A 6 0.21 -2.57 -6.79
C VAL A 6 -0.08 -1.16 -6.28
N ILE A 7 -0.51 -0.28 -7.18
CA ILE A 7 -0.83 1.12 -6.88
C ILE A 7 -2.33 1.29 -7.01
N GLY A 8 -2.94 1.96 -6.06
CA GLY A 8 -4.37 2.19 -6.13
C GLY A 8 -4.83 3.39 -5.32
N CYS A 9 -6.13 3.61 -5.39
CA CYS A 9 -6.82 4.70 -4.71
C CYS A 9 -7.98 4.15 -3.91
N TYR A 10 -8.34 4.87 -2.84
CA TYR A 10 -9.48 4.56 -1.99
C TYR A 10 -10.39 5.78 -1.96
N PHE A 11 -11.68 5.56 -1.97
CA PHE A 11 -12.66 6.65 -2.14
C PHE A 11 -13.63 6.81 -0.98
N ASP A 12 -13.51 5.98 0.05
CA ASP A 12 -14.32 6.08 1.26
C ASP A 12 -13.59 6.89 2.33
N THR A 13 -14.28 7.23 3.41
CA THR A 13 -13.66 7.98 4.50
C THR A 13 -12.42 7.29 5.03
N TYR A 14 -11.32 8.02 5.12
CA TYR A 14 -10.06 7.50 5.61
C TYR A 14 -9.42 8.45 6.61
N THR A 15 -8.97 7.90 7.73
CA THR A 15 -8.20 8.64 8.75
C THR A 15 -6.84 7.97 8.90
N ASP A 16 -5.76 8.75 8.74
CA ASP A 16 -4.40 8.24 8.87
C ASP A 16 -3.91 8.20 10.33
N LYS A 17 -2.68 7.77 10.52
CA LYS A 17 -2.06 7.67 11.84
C LYS A 17 -1.77 9.03 12.48
N TYR A 18 -1.79 10.09 11.69
CA TYR A 18 -1.50 11.46 12.14
C TYR A 18 -2.76 12.24 12.47
N GLY A 19 -3.93 11.62 12.31
CA GLY A 19 -5.22 12.27 12.56
C GLY A 19 -5.78 13.03 11.38
N ASN A 20 -5.17 12.96 10.20
CA ASN A 20 -5.73 13.56 8.99
C ASN A 20 -6.90 12.72 8.50
N THR A 21 -8.05 13.35 8.25
CA THR A 21 -9.23 12.67 7.76
C THR A 21 -9.65 13.24 6.41
N ALA A 22 -9.80 12.35 5.43
CA ALA A 22 -10.36 12.69 4.13
C ALA A 22 -11.72 12.02 3.98
N THR A 23 -12.72 12.78 3.55
CA THR A 23 -14.07 12.27 3.33
C THR A 23 -14.39 12.23 1.84
N PRO A 24 -15.31 11.35 1.41
CA PRO A 24 -15.70 11.28 0.01
C PRO A 24 -16.17 12.64 -0.50
N LYS A 25 -15.65 13.06 -1.65
CA LYS A 25 -16.04 14.31 -2.29
C LYS A 25 -15.95 14.18 -3.80
N LYS A 26 -16.67 15.07 -4.48
CA LYS A 26 -16.60 15.19 -5.93
C LYS A 26 -16.10 16.59 -6.28
N ILE A 27 -15.38 16.67 -7.38
CA ILE A 27 -14.79 17.91 -7.85
C ILE A 27 -15.25 18.20 -9.28
N SER A 28 -15.16 19.48 -9.66
CA SER A 28 -15.38 19.89 -11.06
C SER A 28 -14.08 19.78 -11.83
N PHE A 29 -14.12 19.14 -12.98
CA PHE A 29 -12.96 19.00 -13.84
C PHE A 29 -13.42 18.84 -15.30
N GLY A 30 -12.83 19.61 -16.18
CA GLY A 30 -13.12 19.50 -17.62
C GLY A 30 -14.60 19.67 -17.99
N GLY A 31 -15.33 20.53 -17.27
CA GLY A 31 -16.76 20.74 -17.50
C GLY A 31 -17.67 19.74 -16.78
N ARG A 32 -17.09 18.81 -16.02
CA ARG A 32 -17.85 17.86 -15.20
C ARG A 32 -17.83 18.29 -13.74
N SER A 33 -18.93 18.05 -13.04
CA SER A 33 -19.06 18.38 -11.61
C SER A 33 -19.18 17.15 -10.72
N ASP A 34 -18.99 15.95 -11.27
CA ASP A 34 -19.23 14.68 -10.60
C ASP A 34 -18.00 13.77 -10.56
N VAL A 35 -16.79 14.33 -10.70
CA VAL A 35 -15.55 13.56 -10.66
C VAL A 35 -15.21 13.21 -9.22
N SER A 36 -15.15 11.92 -8.90
CA SER A 36 -14.80 11.45 -7.56
C SER A 36 -13.32 11.72 -7.26
N CYS A 37 -13.06 12.21 -6.05
CA CYS A 37 -11.71 12.50 -5.57
C CYS A 37 -11.28 11.42 -4.58
N PRO A 38 -10.13 10.76 -4.78
CA PRO A 38 -9.65 9.75 -3.83
C PRO A 38 -9.42 10.34 -2.43
N THR A 39 -9.68 9.54 -1.41
CA THR A 39 -9.41 9.92 -0.02
C THR A 39 -8.04 9.43 0.43
N MET A 40 -7.54 8.39 -0.21
CA MET A 40 -6.26 7.78 0.15
C MET A 40 -5.62 7.14 -1.08
N PHE A 41 -4.30 7.18 -1.14
CA PHE A 41 -3.50 6.50 -2.16
C PHE A 41 -2.68 5.42 -1.47
N TYR A 42 -2.49 4.29 -2.14
CA TYR A 42 -1.72 3.20 -1.56
C TYR A 42 -0.80 2.53 -2.55
N TYR A 43 0.29 1.96 -2.01
CA TYR A 43 1.21 1.08 -2.70
C TYR A 43 1.29 -0.22 -1.90
N ALA A 44 1.06 -1.35 -2.55
CA ALA A 44 1.32 -2.65 -1.97
C ALA A 44 2.59 -3.20 -2.60
N LEU A 45 3.56 -3.59 -1.80
CA LEU A 45 4.91 -3.92 -2.23
C LEU A 45 5.26 -5.37 -1.87
N LEU A 46 5.90 -6.07 -2.80
CA LEU A 46 6.39 -7.43 -2.59
C LEU A 46 7.74 -7.59 -3.28
N ARG A 47 8.73 -8.13 -2.57
CA ARG A 47 10.02 -8.48 -3.15
C ARG A 47 10.65 -9.66 -2.42
N THR A 48 11.67 -10.26 -3.04
CA THR A 48 12.51 -11.23 -2.35
C THR A 48 13.49 -10.49 -1.45
N LYS A 49 13.92 -11.16 -0.37
CA LYS A 49 15.00 -10.64 0.48
C LYS A 49 16.31 -10.63 -0.33
N SER A 50 17.26 -9.82 0.11
CA SER A 50 18.56 -9.71 -0.53
C SER A 50 19.19 -11.09 -0.68
N GLY A 51 19.86 -11.33 -1.81
CA GLY A 51 20.38 -12.64 -2.15
C GLY A 51 19.33 -13.50 -2.85
N SER A 52 18.79 -12.98 -3.93
CA SER A 52 17.79 -13.67 -4.74
C SER A 52 18.16 -15.16 -4.92
N SER A 53 17.20 -16.02 -4.66
CA SER A 53 17.34 -17.47 -4.82
C SER A 53 17.25 -17.93 -6.29
N GLY A 54 16.98 -17.00 -7.21
CA GLY A 54 16.68 -17.33 -8.60
C GLY A 54 15.31 -17.94 -8.82
N LYS A 55 14.49 -18.00 -7.77
CA LYS A 55 13.13 -18.53 -7.85
C LYS A 55 12.14 -17.42 -8.19
N SER A 56 11.03 -17.82 -8.82
CA SER A 56 9.86 -16.94 -8.92
C SER A 56 9.28 -16.68 -7.52
N VAL A 57 8.75 -15.48 -7.29
CA VAL A 57 8.14 -15.11 -5.98
C VAL A 57 7.07 -16.10 -5.53
N LYS A 58 6.34 -16.70 -6.46
CA LYS A 58 5.30 -17.70 -6.12
C LYS A 58 5.87 -18.98 -5.57
N ASP A 59 7.14 -19.26 -5.82
CA ASP A 59 7.84 -20.47 -5.38
C ASP A 59 8.71 -20.23 -4.14
N CYS A 60 8.79 -18.98 -3.66
CA CYS A 60 9.58 -18.64 -2.48
C CYS A 60 8.82 -19.00 -1.20
N SER A 61 9.58 -19.29 -0.13
CA SER A 61 9.00 -19.47 1.20
C SER A 61 8.71 -18.12 1.85
N LEU A 62 7.93 -18.15 2.92
CA LEU A 62 7.61 -16.95 3.69
C LEU A 62 8.88 -16.20 4.14
N SER A 63 9.91 -16.93 4.54
CA SER A 63 11.17 -16.34 5.02
C SER A 63 12.01 -15.70 3.92
N GLU A 64 11.73 -16.03 2.66
CA GLU A 64 12.45 -15.49 1.50
C GLU A 64 11.83 -14.22 0.93
N LEU A 65 10.66 -13.80 1.44
CA LEU A 65 9.88 -12.70 0.90
C LEU A 65 9.71 -11.56 1.90
N GLN A 66 9.53 -10.36 1.39
CA GLN A 66 9.22 -9.16 2.15
C GLN A 66 8.02 -8.47 1.53
N CYS A 67 7.06 -8.09 2.38
CA CYS A 67 5.90 -7.31 1.97
C CYS A 67 5.75 -6.07 2.84
N ALA A 68 5.24 -5.00 2.25
CA ALA A 68 4.85 -3.81 2.98
C ALA A 68 3.77 -3.08 2.20
N ALA A 69 3.00 -2.27 2.88
CA ALA A 69 2.07 -1.36 2.23
C ALA A 69 2.38 0.06 2.69
N PHE A 70 2.11 0.99 1.82
CA PHE A 70 2.36 2.40 2.00
C PHE A 70 1.07 3.16 1.73
N VAL A 71 0.61 3.95 2.67
CA VAL A 71 -0.64 4.69 2.52
C VAL A 71 -0.42 6.17 2.75
N ILE A 72 -1.09 7.00 1.93
CA ILE A 72 -1.06 8.45 2.05
C ILE A 72 -2.49 8.95 2.01
N CYS A 73 -2.91 9.63 3.08
CA CYS A 73 -4.19 10.31 3.13
C CYS A 73 -4.14 11.53 2.20
N HIS A 74 -5.23 11.79 1.45
CA HIS A 74 -5.28 12.93 0.53
C HIS A 74 -5.18 14.27 1.26
N GLU A 75 -5.50 14.31 2.55
CA GLU A 75 -5.37 15.51 3.38
C GLU A 75 -4.00 15.62 4.07
N GLN A 76 -3.06 14.73 3.73
CA GLN A 76 -1.70 14.81 4.22
C GLN A 76 -1.01 16.07 3.69
N ASP A 77 -0.15 16.67 4.52
CA ASP A 77 0.61 17.85 4.11
C ASP A 77 1.44 17.58 2.87
N LYS A 78 1.44 18.53 1.94
CA LYS A 78 2.30 18.47 0.77
C LYS A 78 3.75 18.50 1.21
N GLY A 79 4.56 17.66 0.61
CA GLY A 79 5.97 17.57 0.98
C GLY A 79 6.26 16.60 2.11
N HIS A 80 5.23 15.92 2.65
CA HIS A 80 5.46 14.82 3.58
C HIS A 80 6.26 13.72 2.86
N GLU A 81 7.43 13.42 3.38
CA GLU A 81 8.24 12.33 2.86
C GLU A 81 7.89 11.02 3.56
N PRO A 82 7.93 9.89 2.82
CA PRO A 82 7.65 8.58 3.41
C PRO A 82 8.58 8.26 4.57
N GLU A 83 7.98 7.85 5.69
CA GLU A 83 8.71 7.44 6.88
C GLU A 83 8.32 6.01 7.26
N ALA A 84 9.15 5.37 8.10
CA ALA A 84 8.88 4.01 8.56
C ALA A 84 7.50 3.85 9.18
N LYS A 85 7.01 4.86 9.88
CA LYS A 85 5.68 4.84 10.52
C LYS A 85 4.52 4.95 9.54
N ASP A 86 4.78 5.29 8.29
CA ASP A 86 3.75 5.30 7.23
C ASP A 86 3.51 3.91 6.66
N LEU A 87 4.37 2.96 6.97
CA LEU A 87 4.21 1.59 6.50
C LEU A 87 3.20 0.83 7.35
N ILE A 88 2.43 -0.01 6.68
CA ILE A 88 1.49 -0.93 7.31
C ILE A 88 1.67 -2.31 6.70
N THR A 89 1.06 -3.32 7.30
CA THR A 89 1.07 -4.66 6.72
C THR A 89 0.12 -4.73 5.53
N ILE A 90 0.37 -5.67 4.63
CA ILE A 90 -0.56 -5.94 3.52
C ILE A 90 -1.92 -6.35 4.07
N GLU A 91 -1.96 -7.12 5.16
CA GLU A 91 -3.21 -7.54 5.80
C GLU A 91 -4.04 -6.34 6.25
N GLU A 92 -3.40 -5.32 6.84
CA GLU A 92 -4.09 -4.09 7.24
C GLU A 92 -4.67 -3.35 6.02
N LEU A 93 -3.90 -3.28 4.93
CA LEU A 93 -4.37 -2.65 3.70
C LEU A 93 -5.58 -3.39 3.13
N GLU A 94 -5.56 -4.72 3.15
CA GLU A 94 -6.69 -5.54 2.70
C GLU A 94 -7.96 -5.25 3.52
N LYS A 95 -7.81 -5.06 4.82
CA LYS A 95 -8.94 -4.70 5.69
C LYS A 95 -9.50 -3.32 5.38
N ILE A 96 -8.63 -2.36 5.08
CA ILE A 96 -9.06 -0.99 4.76
C ILE A 96 -9.81 -0.95 3.43
N THR A 97 -9.25 -1.57 2.39
CA THR A 97 -9.75 -1.44 1.02
C THR A 97 -10.81 -2.49 0.66
N GLY A 98 -10.83 -3.62 1.35
CA GLY A 98 -11.67 -4.76 1.00
C GLY A 98 -11.16 -5.58 -0.17
N PHE A 99 -10.03 -5.23 -0.74
CA PHE A 99 -9.38 -6.01 -1.79
C PHE A 99 -8.33 -6.94 -1.20
N THR A 100 -7.88 -7.90 -2.01
CA THR A 100 -6.76 -8.78 -1.65
C THR A 100 -5.62 -8.56 -2.64
N TYR A 101 -4.40 -8.76 -2.17
CA TYR A 101 -3.19 -8.50 -2.96
C TYR A 101 -2.28 -9.72 -2.98
N PHE A 102 -1.54 -9.88 -4.08
CA PHE A 102 -0.56 -10.97 -4.23
C PHE A 102 -1.16 -12.36 -4.04
N ASN A 103 -2.38 -12.57 -4.55
CA ASN A 103 -3.09 -13.84 -4.41
C ASN A 103 -2.38 -15.00 -5.12
N ASN A 104 -1.53 -14.70 -6.10
CA ASN A 104 -0.74 -15.69 -6.83
C ASN A 104 0.55 -16.08 -6.09
N VAL A 105 0.81 -15.47 -4.93
CA VAL A 105 2.00 -15.73 -4.12
C VAL A 105 1.53 -16.30 -2.78
N PRO A 106 1.46 -17.64 -2.65
CA PRO A 106 0.84 -18.25 -1.47
C PRO A 106 1.58 -17.96 -0.16
N ASN A 107 2.88 -17.70 -0.22
CA ASN A 107 3.71 -17.46 0.96
C ASN A 107 4.04 -15.98 1.17
N ALA A 108 3.31 -15.06 0.56
CA ALA A 108 3.51 -13.64 0.80
C ALA A 108 3.29 -13.31 2.28
N PRO A 109 4.26 -12.67 2.96
CA PRO A 109 4.18 -12.39 4.41
C PRO A 109 3.28 -11.17 4.69
N LYS A 110 1.98 -11.33 4.50
CA LYS A 110 1.00 -10.24 4.57
C LYS A 110 0.82 -9.67 5.97
N SER A 111 1.10 -10.44 7.00
CA SER A 111 0.95 -10.01 8.40
C SER A 111 2.25 -9.60 9.06
N VAL A 112 3.36 -9.65 8.35
CA VAL A 112 4.69 -9.34 8.86
C VAL A 112 5.17 -8.02 8.27
N LEU A 113 5.63 -7.12 9.13
CA LEU A 113 6.21 -5.86 8.70
C LEU A 113 7.51 -5.61 9.47
N ASN A 114 8.60 -5.47 8.71
CA ASN A 114 9.87 -5.03 9.28
C ASN A 114 10.25 -3.73 8.57
N THR A 115 9.99 -2.60 9.22
CA THR A 115 10.15 -1.29 8.62
C THR A 115 11.59 -0.99 8.22
N SER A 116 12.56 -1.55 8.93
CA SER A 116 13.98 -1.34 8.60
C SER A 116 14.39 -1.95 7.27
N ASP A 117 13.61 -2.89 6.74
CA ASP A 117 13.89 -3.50 5.44
C ASP A 117 13.53 -2.56 4.28
N TRP A 118 12.76 -1.52 4.53
CA TRP A 118 12.21 -0.64 3.50
C TRP A 118 12.71 0.80 3.59
N LEU A 119 12.94 1.30 4.80
CA LEU A 119 13.31 2.71 5.02
C LEU A 119 14.47 2.89 6.03
#